data_39090c8bcb1a2cd0f168e6fd3ae81287
#
_entry.id   39090c8bcb1a2cd0f168e6fd3ae81287
#
_cell.length_a   1.000
_cell.length_b   1.000
_cell.length_c   1.000
_cell.angle_alpha   90.00
_cell.angle_beta   90.00
_cell.angle_gamma   90.00
#
_symmetry.space_group_name_H-M   'P 1'
#
loop_
_entity.id
_entity.type
_entity.pdbx_description
1 polymer ?
#
loop_
_entity_poly.entity_id
_entity_poly.type
_entity_poly.pdbx_seq_one_letter_code
_entity_poly.pdbx_strand_id
1 'polypeptide(L)'
;MPYIPAENRYEKMIYNRCGRSGLKLPAISLGLWHNFGNDTPHKTKQAIARKAFDLGITHFDLANNYGPPPGSAETAFGEILRTDFAAYRDELIISTKAGYEMWAGPYGEWGGRKYVLASLDQSLKRMGLDLSLIHI
;
A
#
# COMPACT_ATOMS: atom_id res chain seq x y z
N MET A 1 -6.08 16.20 15.94
CA MET A 1 -6.48 16.92 14.72
C MET A 1 -6.40 15.99 13.53
N PRO A 2 -7.31 16.07 12.58
CA PRO A 2 -7.20 15.32 11.34
C PRO A 2 -5.91 15.71 10.58
N TYR A 3 -5.33 14.76 9.85
CA TYR A 3 -4.17 15.04 9.01
C TYR A 3 -4.59 15.90 7.81
N ILE A 4 -3.81 16.95 7.57
CA ILE A 4 -3.94 17.83 6.41
C ILE A 4 -2.60 17.78 5.67
N PRO A 5 -2.56 17.28 4.43
CA PRO A 5 -1.33 17.18 3.67
C PRO A 5 -0.83 18.55 3.20
N ALA A 6 0.46 18.63 2.91
CA ALA A 6 1.07 19.84 2.37
C ALA A 6 0.37 20.27 1.07
N GLU A 7 -0.03 21.54 0.97
CA GLU A 7 -0.71 22.07 -0.22
C GLU A 7 0.19 22.02 -1.47
N ASN A 8 1.49 22.25 -1.28
CA ASN A 8 2.49 22.26 -2.34
C ASN A 8 3.12 20.88 -2.64
N ARG A 9 2.52 19.78 -2.17
CA ARG A 9 3.09 18.43 -2.30
C ARG A 9 3.40 18.00 -3.72
N TYR A 10 2.71 18.55 -4.71
CA TYR A 10 2.89 18.18 -6.11
C TYR A 10 3.89 19.06 -6.88
N GLU A 11 4.40 20.12 -6.28
CA GLU A 11 5.23 21.11 -7.00
C GLU A 11 6.62 20.59 -7.37
N LYS A 12 7.20 19.71 -6.55
CA LYS A 12 8.60 19.25 -6.72
C LYS A 12 8.72 17.82 -7.25
N MET A 13 7.68 17.01 -7.10
CA MET A 13 7.72 15.62 -7.53
C MET A 13 7.54 15.52 -9.04
N ILE A 14 8.37 14.69 -9.66
CA ILE A 14 8.26 14.35 -11.08
C ILE A 14 7.33 13.16 -11.22
N TYR A 15 6.35 13.27 -12.12
CA TYR A 15 5.40 12.20 -12.44
C TYR A 15 5.58 11.76 -13.89
N ASN A 16 5.89 10.48 -14.09
CA ASN A 16 6.12 9.88 -15.39
C ASN A 16 4.97 8.98 -15.80
N ARG A 17 4.64 8.95 -17.09
CA ARG A 17 3.64 8.01 -17.60
C ARG A 17 4.14 6.57 -17.50
N CYS A 18 3.27 5.69 -17.02
CA CYS A 18 3.49 4.25 -16.97
C CYS A 18 3.02 3.62 -18.29
N GLY A 19 3.90 3.62 -19.29
CA GLY A 19 3.59 3.07 -20.59
C GLY A 19 2.31 3.64 -21.20
N ARG A 20 1.39 2.76 -21.61
CA ARG A 20 0.08 3.12 -22.22
C ARG A 20 -1.09 2.97 -21.25
N SER A 21 -0.84 2.74 -19.98
CA SER A 21 -1.88 2.46 -18.98
C SER A 21 -2.74 3.68 -18.62
N GLY A 22 -2.32 4.90 -18.97
CA GLY A 22 -2.94 6.13 -18.51
C GLY A 22 -2.48 6.59 -17.13
N LEU A 23 -1.82 5.73 -16.36
CA LEU A 23 -1.29 6.07 -15.04
C LEU A 23 -0.07 6.98 -15.16
N LYS A 24 0.07 7.88 -14.19
CA LYS A 24 1.32 8.60 -13.91
C LYS A 24 1.83 8.16 -12.56
N LEU A 25 3.08 7.74 -12.51
CA LEU A 25 3.74 7.32 -11.27
C LEU A 25 4.74 8.40 -10.84
N PRO A 26 4.87 8.67 -9.53
CA PRO A 26 5.93 9.52 -9.02
C PRO A 26 7.29 8.89 -9.31
N ALA A 27 8.32 9.71 -9.45
CA ALA A 27 9.68 9.24 -9.67
C ALA A 27 10.21 8.37 -8.51
N ILE A 28 9.62 8.54 -7.32
CA ILE A 28 9.93 7.77 -6.11
C ILE A 28 8.63 7.21 -5.56
N SER A 29 8.65 5.92 -5.21
CA SER A 29 7.56 5.22 -4.52
C SER A 29 7.97 4.87 -3.10
N LEU A 30 7.03 4.79 -2.17
CA LEU A 30 7.29 4.27 -0.82
C LEU A 30 6.98 2.78 -0.76
N GLY A 31 8.03 1.95 -0.58
CA GLY A 31 7.88 0.53 -0.30
C GLY A 31 7.64 0.28 1.18
N LEU A 32 6.68 -0.56 1.51
CA LEU A 32 6.26 -0.82 2.89
C LEU A 32 6.77 -2.19 3.40
N TRP A 33 7.88 -2.68 2.88
CA TRP A 33 8.44 -3.94 3.36
C TRP A 33 9.04 -3.79 4.76
N HIS A 34 9.93 -2.82 4.94
CA HIS A 34 10.55 -2.54 6.23
C HIS A 34 9.79 -1.43 6.97
N ASN A 35 9.83 -1.49 8.32
CA ASN A 35 9.25 -0.48 9.21
C ASN A 35 7.71 -0.36 9.18
N PHE A 36 7.00 -1.31 8.58
CA PHE A 36 5.53 -1.32 8.58
C PHE A 36 4.92 -2.56 9.24
N GLY A 37 5.74 -3.46 9.78
CA GLY A 37 5.31 -4.59 10.59
C GLY A 37 4.87 -4.20 12.00
N ASN A 38 4.51 -5.22 12.80
CA ASN A 38 4.08 -5.01 14.19
C ASN A 38 5.21 -4.63 15.15
N ASP A 39 6.45 -4.81 14.73
CA ASP A 39 7.67 -4.40 15.45
C ASP A 39 7.91 -2.89 15.44
N THR A 40 7.25 -2.16 14.57
CA THR A 40 7.36 -0.71 14.47
C THR A 40 6.13 -0.02 15.07
N PRO A 41 6.30 1.00 15.94
CA PRO A 41 5.17 1.74 16.50
C PRO A 41 4.28 2.36 15.43
N HIS A 42 2.97 2.31 15.62
CA HIS A 42 2.00 2.85 14.65
C HIS A 42 2.25 4.32 14.31
N LYS A 43 2.59 5.14 15.31
CA LYS A 43 2.92 6.57 15.10
C LYS A 43 4.09 6.78 14.16
N THR A 44 5.09 5.91 14.18
CA THR A 44 6.24 5.97 13.27
C THR A 44 5.81 5.65 11.84
N LYS A 45 5.04 4.57 11.64
CA LYS A 45 4.47 4.21 10.33
C LYS A 45 3.64 5.34 9.75
N GLN A 46 2.77 5.91 10.57
CA GLN A 46 1.92 7.04 10.21
C GLN A 46 2.74 8.28 9.81
N ALA A 47 3.77 8.61 10.60
CA ALA A 47 4.65 9.76 10.31
C ALA A 47 5.42 9.57 8.98
N ILE A 48 5.89 8.35 8.69
CA ILE A 48 6.57 8.02 7.42
C ILE A 48 5.59 8.19 6.24
N ALA A 49 4.38 7.63 6.33
CA ALA A 49 3.39 7.70 5.28
C ALA A 49 2.93 9.14 5.01
N ARG A 50 2.66 9.92 6.06
CA ARG A 50 2.32 11.34 5.96
C ARG A 50 3.42 12.13 5.29
N LYS A 51 4.67 11.94 5.73
CA LYS A 51 5.83 12.63 5.15
C LYS A 51 6.02 12.29 3.67
N ALA A 52 5.84 11.03 3.30
CA ALA A 52 5.90 10.61 1.91
C ALA A 52 4.85 11.35 1.06
N PHE A 53 3.61 11.38 1.51
CA PHE A 53 2.53 12.09 0.80
C PHE A 53 2.75 13.60 0.74
N ASP A 54 3.23 14.23 1.82
CA ASP A 54 3.61 15.65 1.86
C ASP A 54 4.73 16.01 0.88
N LEU A 55 5.53 15.03 0.46
CA LEU A 55 6.58 15.18 -0.55
C LEU A 55 6.13 14.84 -1.97
N GLY A 56 4.85 14.50 -2.16
CA GLY A 56 4.28 14.14 -3.45
C GLY A 56 4.46 12.67 -3.85
N ILE A 57 4.86 11.81 -2.92
CA ILE A 57 4.88 10.36 -3.16
C ILE A 57 3.43 9.86 -3.07
N THR A 58 2.86 9.55 -4.23
CA THR A 58 1.47 9.07 -4.36
C THR A 58 1.37 7.55 -4.51
N HIS A 59 2.48 6.86 -4.75
CA HIS A 59 2.53 5.43 -4.91
C HIS A 59 3.10 4.73 -3.68
N PHE A 60 2.29 3.84 -3.09
CA PHE A 60 2.62 3.01 -1.94
C PHE A 60 2.63 1.54 -2.36
N ASP A 61 3.77 0.89 -2.20
CA ASP A 61 4.00 -0.48 -2.69
C ASP A 61 4.08 -1.47 -1.53
N LEU A 62 3.15 -2.43 -1.53
CA LEU A 62 3.01 -3.48 -0.52
C LEU A 62 3.22 -4.87 -1.13
N ALA A 63 3.08 -5.86 -0.29
CA ALA A 63 2.82 -7.25 -0.63
C ALA A 63 2.02 -7.90 0.50
N ASN A 64 1.29 -8.96 0.17
CA ASN A 64 0.45 -9.65 1.14
C ASN A 64 1.23 -10.21 2.33
N ASN A 65 2.51 -10.58 2.13
CA ASN A 65 3.37 -11.14 3.17
C ASN A 65 4.27 -10.11 3.88
N TYR A 66 4.19 -8.82 3.56
CA TYR A 66 5.00 -7.81 4.24
C TYR A 66 4.61 -7.68 5.72
N GLY A 67 5.63 -7.58 6.56
CA GLY A 67 5.50 -7.54 8.02
C GLY A 67 6.83 -7.27 8.70
N PRO A 68 7.14 -8.01 9.79
CA PRO A 68 6.46 -9.15 10.41
C PRO A 68 5.23 -8.77 11.25
N PRO A 69 4.28 -9.70 11.47
CA PRO A 69 4.06 -10.95 10.73
C PRO A 69 3.49 -10.71 9.34
N PRO A 70 3.44 -11.73 8.43
CA PRO A 70 2.84 -11.59 7.11
C PRO A 70 1.43 -10.99 7.17
N GLY A 71 1.16 -9.97 6.33
CA GLY A 71 -0.11 -9.25 6.31
C GLY A 71 -0.17 -8.03 7.22
N SER A 72 0.76 -7.88 8.18
CA SER A 72 0.71 -6.77 9.14
C SER A 72 1.00 -5.41 8.51
N ALA A 73 1.82 -5.35 7.46
CA ALA A 73 2.06 -4.10 6.74
C ALA A 73 0.80 -3.60 6.03
N GLU A 74 0.06 -4.49 5.36
CA GLU A 74 -1.23 -4.13 4.74
C GLU A 74 -2.26 -3.69 5.79
N THR A 75 -2.33 -4.38 6.92
CA THR A 75 -3.23 -4.01 8.03
C THR A 75 -2.88 -2.63 8.59
N ALA A 76 -1.60 -2.37 8.85
CA ALA A 76 -1.15 -1.08 9.35
C ALA A 76 -1.38 0.06 8.36
N PHE A 77 -1.13 -0.18 7.07
CA PHE A 77 -1.40 0.81 6.04
C PHE A 77 -2.90 1.04 5.84
N GLY A 78 -3.72 0.01 5.94
CA GLY A 78 -5.19 0.13 5.92
C GLY A 78 -5.72 1.03 7.03
N GLU A 79 -5.13 0.97 8.22
CA GLU A 79 -5.47 1.89 9.31
C GLU A 79 -5.09 3.33 8.97
N ILE A 80 -3.91 3.57 8.40
CA ILE A 80 -3.45 4.90 7.95
C ILE A 80 -4.36 5.43 6.84
N LEU A 81 -4.75 4.59 5.88
CA LEU A 81 -5.70 4.96 4.84
C LEU A 81 -7.01 5.46 5.43
N ARG A 82 -7.57 4.72 6.38
CA ARG A 82 -8.85 5.08 7.01
C ARG A 82 -8.76 6.36 7.84
N THR A 83 -7.67 6.54 8.58
CA THR A 83 -7.55 7.66 9.54
C THR A 83 -7.03 8.94 8.90
N ASP A 84 -6.11 8.84 7.96
CA ASP A 84 -5.37 9.98 7.41
C ASP A 84 -5.67 10.27 5.94
N PHE A 85 -5.86 9.22 5.13
CA PHE A 85 -5.91 9.32 3.69
C PHE A 85 -7.29 9.07 3.08
N ALA A 86 -8.32 8.86 3.88
CA ALA A 86 -9.66 8.57 3.35
C ALA A 86 -10.16 9.65 2.36
N ALA A 87 -9.92 10.92 2.68
CA ALA A 87 -10.31 12.04 1.80
C ALA A 87 -9.43 12.19 0.55
N TYR A 88 -8.29 11.48 0.51
CA TYR A 88 -7.29 11.59 -0.56
C TYR A 88 -7.14 10.28 -1.35
N ARG A 89 -8.07 9.34 -1.18
CA ARG A 89 -7.98 8.01 -1.79
C ARG A 89 -7.73 8.05 -3.30
N ASP A 90 -8.40 8.96 -4.00
CA ASP A 90 -8.30 9.09 -5.47
C ASP A 90 -6.97 9.73 -5.93
N GLU A 91 -6.21 10.29 -5.00
CA GLU A 91 -4.87 10.81 -5.26
C GLU A 91 -3.78 9.73 -5.10
N LEU A 92 -4.12 8.55 -4.61
CA LEU A 92 -3.17 7.49 -4.25
C LEU A 92 -3.24 6.32 -5.22
N ILE A 93 -2.07 5.80 -5.56
CA ILE A 93 -1.88 4.51 -6.21
C ILE A 93 -1.35 3.54 -5.17
N ILE A 94 -2.06 2.43 -4.99
CA ILE A 94 -1.70 1.39 -4.03
C ILE A 94 -1.49 0.11 -4.80
N SER A 95 -0.28 -0.44 -4.72
CA SER A 95 0.05 -1.74 -5.30
C SER A 95 0.32 -2.77 -4.20
N THR A 96 -0.12 -3.99 -4.43
CA THR A 96 0.24 -5.13 -3.60
C THR A 96 0.55 -6.34 -4.47
N LYS A 97 1.17 -7.36 -3.89
CA LYS A 97 1.67 -8.55 -4.58
C LYS A 97 1.26 -9.79 -3.80
N ALA A 98 1.16 -10.91 -4.49
CA ALA A 98 0.93 -12.22 -3.92
C ALA A 98 1.95 -13.22 -4.47
N GLY A 99 2.20 -14.33 -3.76
CA GLY A 99 3.12 -15.37 -4.23
C GLY A 99 3.74 -16.20 -3.11
N TYR A 100 3.93 -15.64 -1.94
CA TYR A 100 4.49 -16.35 -0.80
C TYR A 100 3.40 -17.01 0.06
N GLU A 101 3.81 -17.95 0.91
CA GLU A 101 2.90 -18.64 1.83
C GLU A 101 2.19 -17.66 2.77
N MET A 102 0.85 -17.73 2.75
CA MET A 102 0.00 -16.90 3.60
C MET A 102 -0.89 -17.72 4.55
N TRP A 103 -1.12 -18.98 4.22
CA TRP A 103 -1.85 -19.94 5.07
C TRP A 103 -1.38 -21.36 4.81
N ALA A 104 -1.58 -22.22 5.79
CA ALA A 104 -1.15 -23.62 5.71
C ALA A 104 -1.95 -24.43 4.68
N GLY A 105 -1.30 -25.44 4.12
CA GLY A 105 -1.93 -26.39 3.19
C GLY A 105 -1.58 -26.12 1.72
N PRO A 106 -2.11 -26.94 0.80
CA PRO A 106 -1.63 -26.99 -0.58
C PRO A 106 -2.06 -25.79 -1.45
N TYR A 107 -2.86 -24.86 -0.91
CA TYR A 107 -3.41 -23.73 -1.67
C TYR A 107 -3.00 -22.38 -1.11
N GLY A 108 -2.07 -22.35 -0.14
CA GLY A 108 -1.69 -21.14 0.60
C GLY A 108 -0.53 -20.35 0.01
N GLU A 109 0.02 -20.76 -1.11
CA GLU A 109 1.17 -20.12 -1.75
C GLU A 109 1.10 -20.15 -3.28
N TRP A 110 2.04 -19.40 -3.92
CA TRP A 110 2.32 -19.34 -5.35
C TRP A 110 1.19 -18.77 -6.22
N GLY A 111 1.20 -19.14 -7.49
CA GLY A 111 0.51 -18.44 -8.58
C GLY A 111 -0.75 -19.11 -9.10
N GLY A 112 -1.32 -20.10 -8.39
CA GLY A 112 -2.59 -20.68 -8.79
C GLY A 112 -3.74 -19.66 -8.76
N ARG A 113 -4.65 -19.73 -9.74
CA ARG A 113 -5.81 -18.81 -9.80
C ARG A 113 -6.57 -18.72 -8.48
N LYS A 114 -6.78 -19.86 -7.81
CA LYS A 114 -7.43 -19.94 -6.50
C LYS A 114 -6.68 -19.12 -5.45
N TYR A 115 -5.36 -19.26 -5.38
CA TYR A 115 -4.52 -18.53 -4.44
C TYR A 115 -4.53 -17.02 -4.74
N VAL A 116 -4.39 -16.63 -6.01
CA VAL A 116 -4.34 -15.21 -6.40
C VAL A 116 -5.65 -14.49 -6.05
N LEU A 117 -6.81 -15.09 -6.34
CA LEU A 117 -8.10 -14.51 -6.00
C LEU A 117 -8.30 -14.41 -4.48
N ALA A 118 -8.00 -15.47 -3.73
CA ALA A 118 -8.09 -15.45 -2.27
C ALA A 118 -7.12 -14.43 -1.66
N SER A 119 -5.91 -14.32 -2.21
CA SER A 119 -4.92 -13.33 -1.75
C SER A 119 -5.40 -11.90 -2.00
N LEU A 120 -5.99 -11.62 -3.16
CA LEU A 120 -6.56 -10.31 -3.47
C LEU A 120 -7.65 -9.93 -2.47
N ASP A 121 -8.61 -10.82 -2.25
CA ASP A 121 -9.71 -10.59 -1.30
C ASP A 121 -9.19 -10.33 0.12
N GLN A 122 -8.19 -11.08 0.56
CA GLN A 122 -7.57 -10.90 1.87
C GLN A 122 -6.80 -9.57 1.97
N SER A 123 -6.07 -9.20 0.91
CA SER A 123 -5.33 -7.92 0.86
C SER A 123 -6.28 -6.72 0.89
N LEU A 124 -7.35 -6.75 0.11
CA LEU A 124 -8.39 -5.71 0.12
C LEU A 124 -9.03 -5.59 1.50
N LYS A 125 -9.34 -6.72 2.13
CA LYS A 125 -9.92 -6.74 3.48
C LYS A 125 -8.95 -6.16 4.53
N ARG A 126 -7.66 -6.51 4.50
CA ARG A 126 -6.65 -5.96 5.42
C ARG A 126 -6.50 -4.44 5.25
N MET A 127 -6.50 -3.96 4.02
CA MET A 127 -6.36 -2.53 3.71
C MET A 127 -7.67 -1.75 3.81
N GLY A 128 -8.83 -2.42 3.92
CA GLY A 128 -10.13 -1.76 3.93
C GLY A 128 -10.47 -1.09 2.60
N LEU A 129 -10.07 -1.71 1.49
CA LEU A 129 -10.27 -1.21 0.14
C LEU A 129 -11.24 -2.11 -0.65
N ASP A 130 -12.00 -1.48 -1.52
CA ASP A 130 -12.89 -2.20 -2.47
C ASP A 130 -12.17 -2.58 -3.75
N LEU A 131 -11.08 -1.88 -4.08
CA LEU A 131 -10.31 -2.06 -5.30
C LEU A 131 -8.82 -1.81 -5.04
N SER A 132 -7.97 -2.73 -5.51
CA SER A 132 -6.54 -2.50 -5.72
C SER A 132 -6.29 -2.10 -7.17
N LEU A 133 -5.52 -1.05 -7.41
CA LEU A 133 -5.23 -0.60 -8.77
C LEU A 133 -4.21 -1.49 -9.49
N ILE A 134 -3.37 -2.17 -8.74
CA ILE A 134 -2.38 -3.11 -9.29
C ILE A 134 -2.26 -4.30 -8.35
N HIS A 135 -2.63 -5.46 -8.84
CA HIS A 135 -2.35 -6.75 -8.20
C HIS A 135 -1.45 -7.57 -9.12
N ILE A 136 -0.23 -7.78 -8.70
CA ILE A 136 0.77 -8.58 -9.43
C ILE A 136 1.08 -9.84 -8.65
#